data_4743264c5cc11981f81245f83460db20
#
_entry.id   4743264c5cc11981f81245f83460db20
#
_cell.length_a   1.000
_cell.length_b   1.000
_cell.length_c   1.000
_cell.angle_alpha   90.00
_cell.angle_beta   90.00
_cell.angle_gamma   90.00
#
_symmetry.space_group_name_H-M   'P 1'
#
loop_
_entity.id
_entity.type
_entity.pdbx_description
1 polymer ?
#
loop_
_entity_poly.entity_id
_entity_poly.type
_entity_poly.pdbx_seq_one_letter_code
_entity_poly.pdbx_strand_id
1 'polypeptide(L)'
;TVLWIISQIFSSMGLFVIDKYTVFRAALGAMVLDLILLAVTVIIRRDKPFSIKGLFKCDLSLKEVLIPILVCAVAVPFAAKNNEFFGMGQDEGVYQTQAVGYINGNTKRQKDFDEYHLLETDDERTAFEFNVRNHLYGWDISSANYPDTVYDFNVSPVSGIYHGIPNYSALLAAWGTLFGMEHMADINIIFFVCTVFMVYFVCRNLKLKKLSSLCACTAAALAPVVIWVAKGSLTEMFLTVLPLTFLYFMTDSERPQHRWLSIVPVAAFACYHVSIFTMVPMFFIIYAAMYLFTRQKQFAVLMPVLLVGYLASFFMMRHVQPFYTMNNYRDVCVGVIDAYTLPLAVSI
;
A
#
# COMPACT_ATOMS: atom_id res chain seq x y z
N THR A 1 -4.08 14.14 5.30
CA THR A 1 -2.88 13.40 4.85
C THR A 1 -3.24 11.99 4.39
N VAL A 2 -3.78 11.12 5.27
CA VAL A 2 -4.12 9.72 4.90
C VAL A 2 -5.09 9.67 3.71
N LEU A 3 -6.13 10.51 3.68
CA LEU A 3 -7.08 10.57 2.58
C LEU A 3 -6.39 10.90 1.24
N TRP A 4 -5.54 11.92 1.21
CA TRP A 4 -4.79 12.29 0.01
C TRP A 4 -3.89 11.15 -0.50
N ILE A 5 -3.23 10.42 0.41
CA ILE A 5 -2.40 9.27 0.03
C ILE A 5 -3.26 8.17 -0.59
N ILE A 6 -4.44 7.90 0.00
CA ILE A 6 -5.39 6.93 -0.55
C ILE A 6 -5.88 7.37 -1.94
N SER A 7 -6.22 8.64 -2.12
CA SER A 7 -6.60 9.19 -3.42
C SER A 7 -5.47 9.09 -4.45
N GLN A 8 -4.23 9.30 -4.03
CA GLN A 8 -3.05 9.12 -4.87
C GLN A 8 -2.87 7.66 -5.31
N ILE A 9 -3.09 6.69 -4.40
CA ILE A 9 -3.04 5.25 -4.73
C ILE A 9 -4.10 4.89 -5.77
N PHE A 10 -5.35 5.31 -5.57
CA PHE A 10 -6.42 5.01 -6.52
C PHE A 10 -6.17 5.66 -7.89
N SER A 11 -5.75 6.92 -7.91
CA SER A 11 -5.41 7.62 -9.13
C SER A 11 -4.26 6.95 -9.88
N SER A 12 -3.18 6.61 -9.17
CA SER A 12 -2.02 5.94 -9.76
C SER A 12 -2.41 4.58 -10.32
N MET A 13 -3.13 3.75 -9.55
CA MET A 13 -3.55 2.42 -10.00
C MET A 13 -4.44 2.49 -11.24
N GLY A 14 -5.42 3.40 -11.25
CA GLY A 14 -6.27 3.60 -12.42
C GLY A 14 -5.47 4.01 -13.67
N LEU A 15 -4.49 4.88 -13.52
CA LEU A 15 -3.62 5.31 -14.61
C LEU A 15 -2.66 4.20 -15.08
N PHE A 16 -2.17 3.35 -14.19
CA PHE A 16 -1.39 2.16 -14.57
C PHE A 16 -2.24 1.16 -15.35
N VAL A 17 -3.48 0.93 -14.93
CA VAL A 17 -4.40 0.02 -15.65
C VAL A 17 -4.62 0.45 -17.10
N ILE A 18 -4.68 1.75 -17.39
CA ILE A 18 -4.89 2.28 -18.74
C ILE A 18 -3.60 2.72 -19.45
N ASP A 19 -2.43 2.40 -18.92
CA ASP A 19 -1.10 2.78 -19.48
C ASP A 19 -0.91 4.29 -19.71
N LYS A 20 -1.45 5.10 -18.81
CA LYS A 20 -1.39 6.58 -18.91
C LYS A 20 -0.75 7.22 -17.67
N TYR A 21 -0.09 6.42 -16.83
CA TYR A 21 0.53 6.95 -15.63
C TYR A 21 1.59 8.00 -15.97
N THR A 22 1.54 9.11 -15.27
CA THR A 22 2.64 10.07 -15.02
C THR A 22 2.43 10.65 -13.62
N VAL A 23 3.51 11.07 -12.98
CA VAL A 23 3.43 11.68 -11.63
C VAL A 23 2.43 12.83 -11.60
N PHE A 24 2.48 13.71 -12.60
CA PHE A 24 1.56 14.85 -12.70
C PHE A 24 0.09 14.42 -12.86
N ARG A 25 -0.20 13.46 -13.75
CA ARG A 25 -1.57 12.95 -13.94
C ARG A 25 -2.09 12.27 -12.68
N ALA A 26 -1.25 11.53 -11.98
CA ALA A 26 -1.62 10.88 -10.74
C ALA A 26 -1.96 11.90 -9.64
N ALA A 27 -1.16 12.95 -9.50
CA ALA A 27 -1.44 14.03 -8.55
C ALA A 27 -2.72 14.80 -8.90
N LEU A 28 -2.93 15.10 -10.18
CA LEU A 28 -4.17 15.75 -10.65
C LEU A 28 -5.39 14.85 -10.41
N GLY A 29 -5.30 13.56 -10.72
CA GLY A 29 -6.37 12.59 -10.48
C GLY A 29 -6.71 12.46 -8.99
N ALA A 30 -5.70 12.44 -8.12
CA ALA A 30 -5.90 12.43 -6.67
C ALA A 30 -6.63 13.71 -6.20
N MET A 31 -6.24 14.88 -6.71
CA MET A 31 -6.92 16.14 -6.40
C MET A 31 -8.37 16.13 -6.87
N VAL A 32 -8.65 15.60 -8.06
CA VAL A 32 -10.03 15.45 -8.57
C VAL A 32 -10.84 14.52 -7.68
N LEU A 33 -10.28 13.38 -7.25
CA LEU A 33 -10.94 12.46 -6.31
C LEU A 33 -11.27 13.15 -4.98
N ASP A 34 -10.33 13.91 -4.43
CA ASP A 34 -10.54 14.66 -3.17
C ASP A 34 -11.63 15.73 -3.33
N LEU A 35 -11.68 16.44 -4.47
CA LEU A 35 -12.73 17.39 -4.77
C LEU A 35 -14.10 16.72 -4.93
N ILE A 36 -14.17 15.55 -5.58
CA ILE A 36 -15.40 14.76 -5.67
C ILE A 36 -15.88 14.34 -4.28
N LEU A 37 -14.98 13.83 -3.44
CA LEU A 37 -15.31 13.43 -2.07
C LEU A 37 -15.81 14.62 -1.25
N LEU A 38 -15.19 15.78 -1.41
CA LEU A 38 -15.65 17.03 -0.79
C LEU A 38 -17.05 17.41 -1.27
N ALA A 39 -17.28 17.41 -2.59
CA ALA A 39 -18.59 17.73 -3.17
C ALA A 39 -19.68 16.77 -2.69
N VAL A 40 -19.41 15.45 -2.69
CA VAL A 40 -20.33 14.43 -2.17
C VAL A 40 -20.62 14.68 -0.68
N THR A 41 -19.60 15.02 0.11
CA THR A 41 -19.79 15.35 1.54
C THR A 41 -20.69 16.57 1.73
N VAL A 42 -20.52 17.60 0.90
CA VAL A 42 -21.37 18.81 0.93
C VAL A 42 -22.81 18.47 0.54
N ILE A 43 -23.00 17.67 -0.51
CA ILE A 43 -24.34 17.26 -0.98
C ILE A 43 -25.07 16.44 0.09
N ILE A 44 -24.38 15.46 0.71
CA ILE A 44 -24.97 14.62 1.77
C ILE A 44 -25.33 15.46 3.01
N ARG A 45 -24.55 16.52 3.29
CA ARG A 45 -24.77 17.41 4.44
C ARG A 45 -25.56 18.68 4.09
N ARG A 46 -26.28 18.70 2.96
CA ARG A 46 -27.00 19.88 2.49
C ARG A 46 -27.96 20.50 3.50
N ASP A 47 -28.46 19.72 4.45
CA ASP A 47 -29.34 20.19 5.52
C ASP A 47 -28.61 20.97 6.64
N LYS A 48 -27.28 21.03 6.58
CA LYS A 48 -26.44 21.82 7.48
C LYS A 48 -25.70 22.89 6.68
N PRO A 49 -25.63 24.15 7.15
CA PRO A 49 -24.90 25.18 6.45
C PRO A 49 -23.44 24.75 6.26
N PHE A 50 -22.98 24.77 5.00
CA PHE A 50 -21.59 24.48 4.69
C PHE A 50 -20.69 25.54 5.36
N SER A 51 -19.80 25.08 6.20
CA SER A 51 -18.83 25.94 6.88
C SER A 51 -17.43 25.40 6.66
N ILE A 52 -16.57 26.17 6.02
CA ILE A 52 -15.15 25.87 5.88
C ILE A 52 -14.52 25.63 7.27
N LYS A 53 -14.90 26.42 8.28
CA LYS A 53 -14.48 26.20 9.67
C LYS A 53 -14.96 24.84 10.20
N GLY A 54 -16.09 24.35 9.76
CA GLY A 54 -16.63 23.04 10.13
C GLY A 54 -15.84 21.85 9.53
N LEU A 55 -15.18 22.05 8.39
CA LEU A 55 -14.27 21.04 7.81
C LEU A 55 -13.01 20.83 8.67
N PHE A 56 -12.55 21.90 9.32
CA PHE A 56 -11.37 21.87 10.17
C PHE A 56 -11.73 21.74 11.64
N LYS A 57 -13.03 21.60 11.98
CA LYS A 57 -13.46 21.39 13.35
C LYS A 57 -13.05 19.98 13.78
N CYS A 58 -11.98 19.93 14.55
CA CYS A 58 -11.53 18.71 15.22
C CYS A 58 -12.31 18.60 16.54
N ASP A 59 -13.05 17.50 16.72
CA ASP A 59 -13.77 17.21 17.96
C ASP A 59 -12.81 16.74 19.08
N LEU A 60 -11.52 16.62 18.76
CA LEU A 60 -10.47 16.24 19.71
C LEU A 60 -10.02 17.49 20.51
N SER A 61 -9.89 17.34 21.81
CA SER A 61 -9.26 18.39 22.62
C SER A 61 -7.79 18.54 22.23
N LEU A 62 -7.26 19.77 22.28
CA LEU A 62 -5.83 20.03 22.04
C LEU A 62 -4.94 19.11 22.89
N LYS A 63 -5.35 18.82 24.13
CA LYS A 63 -4.64 17.91 25.04
C LYS A 63 -4.58 16.46 24.54
N GLU A 64 -5.56 16.02 23.74
CA GLU A 64 -5.56 14.69 23.15
C GLU A 64 -4.66 14.60 21.92
N VAL A 65 -4.62 15.64 21.11
CA VAL A 65 -3.71 15.70 19.95
C VAL A 65 -2.26 15.88 20.37
N LEU A 66 -2.02 16.57 21.50
CA LEU A 66 -0.68 16.80 22.01
C LEU A 66 0.06 15.52 22.40
N ILE A 67 -0.65 14.49 22.86
CA ILE A 67 -0.03 13.22 23.27
C ILE A 67 0.70 12.53 22.10
N PRO A 68 0.05 12.20 20.97
CA PRO A 68 0.77 11.60 19.85
C PRO A 68 1.81 12.55 19.22
N ILE A 69 1.62 13.88 19.28
CA ILE A 69 2.64 14.83 18.83
C ILE A 69 3.92 14.70 19.68
N LEU A 70 3.80 14.63 20.99
CA LEU A 70 4.96 14.48 21.89
C LEU A 70 5.67 13.14 21.66
N VAL A 71 4.91 12.06 21.43
CA VAL A 71 5.49 10.75 21.08
C VAL A 71 6.25 10.86 19.76
N CYS A 72 5.67 11.49 18.73
CA CYS A 72 6.36 11.72 17.46
C CYS A 72 7.60 12.60 17.63
N ALA A 73 7.56 13.66 18.43
CA ALA A 73 8.70 14.53 18.68
C ALA A 73 9.90 13.76 19.26
N VAL A 74 9.64 12.72 20.07
CA VAL A 74 10.69 11.85 20.62
C VAL A 74 11.13 10.79 19.61
N ALA A 75 10.20 10.18 18.86
CA ALA A 75 10.47 9.00 18.04
C ALA A 75 10.96 9.36 16.62
N VAL A 76 10.49 10.45 16.01
CA VAL A 76 10.88 10.86 14.65
C VAL A 76 12.39 11.02 14.47
N PRO A 77 13.16 11.62 15.42
CA PRO A 77 14.61 11.70 15.27
C PRO A 77 15.31 10.33 15.08
N PHE A 78 14.76 9.25 15.62
CA PHE A 78 15.29 7.90 15.42
C PHE A 78 14.93 7.33 14.05
N ALA A 79 13.82 7.74 13.46
CA ALA A 79 13.31 7.29 12.17
C ALA A 79 13.77 8.18 11.00
N ALA A 80 14.17 9.43 11.25
CA ALA A 80 14.41 10.44 10.22
C ALA A 80 15.70 10.26 9.41
N LYS A 81 16.64 9.43 9.87
CA LYS A 81 17.82 9.11 9.08
C LYS A 81 17.55 7.89 8.24
N ASN A 82 17.29 8.09 6.94
CA ASN A 82 17.05 7.01 6.00
C ASN A 82 18.27 6.09 5.86
N ASN A 83 18.01 4.82 5.56
CA ASN A 83 19.05 3.91 5.14
C ASN A 83 19.47 4.23 3.71
N GLU A 84 20.78 4.24 3.46
CA GLU A 84 21.33 4.50 2.13
C GLU A 84 21.37 3.18 1.32
N PHE A 85 20.20 2.70 0.88
CA PHE A 85 20.10 1.59 -0.06
C PHE A 85 19.59 2.12 -1.40
N PHE A 86 20.46 2.22 -2.37
CA PHE A 86 20.09 2.61 -3.72
C PHE A 86 20.65 1.61 -4.73
N GLY A 87 19.78 1.08 -5.58
CA GLY A 87 20.17 0.37 -6.80
C GLY A 87 20.67 -1.07 -6.66
N MET A 88 20.56 -1.70 -5.49
CA MET A 88 21.07 -3.06 -5.27
C MET A 88 19.96 -4.01 -4.85
N GLY A 89 19.47 -4.87 -5.72
CA GLY A 89 18.78 -6.16 -5.52
C GLY A 89 17.85 -6.42 -4.33
N GLN A 90 17.63 -5.43 -3.50
CA GLN A 90 16.71 -5.45 -2.37
C GLN A 90 15.50 -4.58 -2.70
N ASP A 91 14.36 -4.88 -2.13
CA ASP A 91 13.09 -4.20 -2.37
C ASP A 91 13.21 -2.67 -2.29
N GLU A 92 13.98 -2.14 -1.34
CA GLU A 92 14.22 -0.70 -1.18
C GLU A 92 14.81 -0.06 -2.43
N GLY A 93 15.86 -0.66 -2.97
CA GLY A 93 16.52 -0.17 -4.19
C GLY A 93 15.63 -0.30 -5.42
N VAL A 94 14.85 -1.38 -5.50
CA VAL A 94 13.88 -1.62 -6.58
C VAL A 94 12.84 -0.50 -6.62
N TYR A 95 12.20 -0.20 -5.48
CA TYR A 95 11.17 0.84 -5.42
C TYR A 95 11.73 2.23 -5.71
N GLN A 96 12.95 2.53 -5.24
CA GLN A 96 13.61 3.80 -5.53
C GLN A 96 13.98 3.92 -7.03
N THR A 97 14.58 2.88 -7.63
CA THR A 97 14.92 2.86 -9.05
C THR A 97 13.69 3.07 -9.93
N GLN A 98 12.60 2.39 -9.61
CA GLN A 98 11.32 2.55 -10.29
C GLN A 98 10.78 3.98 -10.14
N ALA A 99 10.87 4.56 -8.93
CA ALA A 99 10.44 5.93 -8.67
C ALA A 99 11.24 6.95 -9.48
N VAL A 100 12.57 6.80 -9.55
CA VAL A 100 13.45 7.63 -10.41
C VAL A 100 13.03 7.49 -11.87
N GLY A 101 12.75 6.27 -12.33
CA GLY A 101 12.22 6.04 -13.67
C GLY A 101 10.94 6.85 -13.93
N TYR A 102 10.01 6.87 -13.00
CA TYR A 102 8.75 7.62 -13.10
C TYR A 102 8.97 9.14 -13.11
N ILE A 103 9.89 9.66 -12.29
CA ILE A 103 10.26 11.09 -12.28
C ILE A 103 10.83 11.48 -13.65
N ASN A 104 11.66 10.64 -14.24
CA ASN A 104 12.29 10.87 -15.55
C ASN A 104 11.39 10.54 -16.74
N GLY A 105 10.10 10.25 -16.51
CA GLY A 105 9.12 10.00 -17.57
C GLY A 105 9.14 8.58 -18.13
N ASN A 106 9.93 7.66 -17.58
CA ASN A 106 9.90 6.24 -17.93
C ASN A 106 8.73 5.55 -17.22
N THR A 107 7.57 5.58 -17.85
CA THR A 107 6.32 5.04 -17.30
C THR A 107 5.90 3.72 -17.94
N LYS A 108 6.73 3.19 -18.84
CA LYS A 108 6.49 1.89 -19.46
C LYS A 108 6.60 0.79 -18.41
N ARG A 109 5.65 -0.13 -18.40
CA ARG A 109 5.68 -1.30 -17.52
C ARG A 109 6.76 -2.30 -17.91
N GLN A 110 7.09 -2.35 -19.18
CA GLN A 110 8.06 -3.25 -19.77
C GLN A 110 9.16 -2.40 -20.41
N LYS A 111 10.40 -2.80 -20.23
CA LYS A 111 11.57 -2.23 -20.87
C LYS A 111 12.26 -3.31 -21.69
N ASP A 112 12.56 -3.00 -22.96
CA ASP A 112 13.51 -3.77 -23.74
C ASP A 112 14.93 -3.32 -23.37
N PHE A 113 15.80 -4.28 -23.14
CA PHE A 113 17.18 -4.01 -22.78
C PHE A 113 18.02 -3.88 -24.06
N ASP A 114 18.15 -2.67 -24.58
CA ASP A 114 18.98 -2.41 -25.76
C ASP A 114 20.43 -2.84 -25.54
N GLU A 115 20.89 -2.79 -24.29
CA GLU A 115 22.21 -3.21 -23.84
C GLU A 115 22.49 -4.69 -24.12
N TYR A 116 21.46 -5.54 -24.14
CA TYR A 116 21.59 -6.96 -24.42
C TYR A 116 22.11 -7.21 -25.82
N HIS A 117 21.75 -6.39 -26.81
CA HIS A 117 22.18 -6.51 -28.18
C HIS A 117 23.65 -6.08 -28.40
N LEU A 118 24.24 -5.44 -27.38
CA LEU A 118 25.66 -5.07 -27.39
C LEU A 118 26.59 -6.17 -26.88
N LEU A 119 25.99 -7.24 -26.30
CA LEU A 119 26.76 -8.35 -25.77
C LEU A 119 27.22 -9.28 -26.89
N GLU A 120 28.50 -9.56 -26.93
CA GLU A 120 29.13 -10.29 -28.03
C GLU A 120 29.11 -11.79 -27.82
N THR A 121 29.28 -12.23 -26.55
CA THR A 121 29.41 -13.66 -26.20
C THR A 121 28.19 -14.23 -25.50
N ASP A 122 28.00 -15.53 -25.58
CA ASP A 122 26.91 -16.22 -24.86
C ASP A 122 27.12 -16.19 -23.34
N ASP A 123 28.38 -16.16 -22.88
CA ASP A 123 28.70 -16.02 -21.44
C ASP A 123 28.27 -14.65 -20.91
N GLU A 124 28.52 -13.56 -21.66
CA GLU A 124 28.05 -12.23 -21.30
C GLU A 124 26.52 -12.16 -21.26
N ARG A 125 25.84 -12.74 -22.24
CA ARG A 125 24.37 -12.82 -22.26
C ARG A 125 23.82 -13.60 -21.07
N THR A 126 24.42 -14.75 -20.79
CA THR A 126 24.05 -15.57 -19.63
C THR A 126 24.27 -14.80 -18.31
N ALA A 127 25.38 -14.09 -18.18
CA ALA A 127 25.66 -13.28 -16.99
C ALA A 127 24.68 -12.11 -16.86
N PHE A 128 24.33 -11.44 -17.96
CA PHE A 128 23.34 -10.38 -17.97
C PHE A 128 21.96 -10.91 -17.54
N GLU A 129 21.48 -11.99 -18.15
CA GLU A 129 20.21 -12.62 -17.80
C GLU A 129 20.17 -13.05 -16.34
N PHE A 130 21.25 -13.63 -15.83
CA PHE A 130 21.37 -14.01 -14.41
C PHE A 130 21.21 -12.80 -13.50
N ASN A 131 21.85 -11.69 -13.81
CA ASN A 131 21.80 -10.48 -13.02
C ASN A 131 20.39 -9.85 -13.03
N VAL A 132 19.72 -9.82 -14.17
CA VAL A 132 18.35 -9.30 -14.27
C VAL A 132 17.37 -10.22 -13.53
N ARG A 133 17.54 -11.56 -13.61
CA ARG A 133 16.73 -12.53 -12.84
C ARG A 133 16.83 -12.36 -11.33
N ASN A 134 17.95 -11.85 -10.85
CA ASN A 134 18.16 -11.55 -9.43
C ASN A 134 17.76 -10.10 -9.08
N HIS A 135 16.83 -9.53 -9.81
CA HIS A 135 16.27 -8.19 -9.60
C HIS A 135 17.31 -7.07 -9.69
N LEU A 136 18.41 -7.30 -10.39
CA LEU A 136 19.38 -6.24 -10.61
C LEU A 136 18.70 -5.09 -11.35
N TYR A 137 18.89 -3.87 -10.86
CA TYR A 137 18.22 -2.67 -11.37
C TYR A 137 16.68 -2.62 -11.20
N GLY A 138 16.11 -3.48 -10.36
CA GLY A 138 14.67 -3.46 -10.08
C GLY A 138 13.78 -4.06 -11.17
N TRP A 139 14.34 -4.83 -12.08
CA TRP A 139 13.63 -5.50 -13.16
C TRP A 139 13.57 -7.00 -12.96
N ASP A 140 12.41 -7.59 -13.21
CA ASP A 140 12.25 -9.03 -13.42
C ASP A 140 12.34 -9.33 -14.90
N ILE A 141 13.07 -10.38 -15.28
CA ILE A 141 12.95 -10.89 -16.64
C ILE A 141 11.57 -11.50 -16.80
N SER A 142 10.79 -10.92 -17.70
CA SER A 142 9.59 -11.53 -18.19
C SER A 142 9.98 -12.59 -19.23
N SER A 143 10.61 -13.67 -18.84
CA SER A 143 11.10 -14.62 -19.80
C SER A 143 10.29 -15.89 -19.84
N ALA A 144 10.29 -16.50 -21.04
CA ALA A 144 10.02 -17.87 -21.33
C ALA A 144 10.77 -18.91 -20.44
N ASN A 145 11.56 -18.49 -19.49
CA ASN A 145 12.30 -19.35 -18.57
C ASN A 145 11.57 -19.69 -17.27
N TYR A 146 10.28 -19.35 -17.17
CA TYR A 146 9.36 -19.98 -16.23
C TYR A 146 8.35 -20.85 -17.01
N PRO A 147 8.78 -22.03 -17.51
CA PRO A 147 7.92 -22.91 -18.32
C PRO A 147 6.69 -23.42 -17.55
N ASP A 148 6.69 -23.30 -16.23
CA ASP A 148 5.58 -23.71 -15.36
C ASP A 148 4.54 -22.61 -15.13
N THR A 149 4.77 -21.40 -15.62
CA THR A 149 3.72 -20.38 -15.59
C THR A 149 2.80 -20.56 -16.79
N VAL A 150 1.55 -20.83 -16.52
CA VAL A 150 0.42 -21.04 -17.48
C VAL A 150 0.18 -19.81 -18.40
N TYR A 151 1.06 -18.84 -18.39
CA TYR A 151 0.91 -17.57 -19.09
C TYR A 151 2.08 -17.40 -20.06
N ASP A 152 1.76 -17.69 -21.31
CA ASP A 152 2.55 -17.33 -22.48
C ASP A 152 2.62 -15.79 -22.57
N PHE A 153 3.52 -15.20 -21.78
CA PHE A 153 3.94 -13.84 -22.05
C PHE A 153 4.89 -13.95 -23.23
N ASN A 154 4.42 -13.57 -24.41
CA ASN A 154 5.23 -13.33 -25.61
C ASN A 154 6.22 -12.18 -25.34
N VAL A 155 7.12 -12.37 -24.38
CA VAL A 155 8.09 -11.39 -24.00
C VAL A 155 9.46 -11.92 -24.39
N SER A 156 10.14 -11.14 -25.18
CA SER A 156 11.53 -11.38 -25.57
C SER A 156 12.36 -11.67 -24.33
N PRO A 157 13.31 -12.63 -24.35
CA PRO A 157 14.26 -12.86 -23.25
C PRO A 157 15.10 -11.63 -22.91
N VAL A 158 15.01 -10.59 -23.70
CA VAL A 158 15.70 -9.30 -23.58
C VAL A 158 14.85 -8.20 -22.98
N SER A 159 13.65 -8.49 -22.49
CA SER A 159 12.81 -7.48 -21.86
C SER A 159 12.54 -7.80 -20.39
N GLY A 160 12.39 -6.76 -19.61
CA GLY A 160 12.10 -6.83 -18.18
C GLY A 160 10.84 -6.07 -17.80
N ILE A 161 10.27 -6.47 -16.69
CA ILE A 161 9.16 -5.79 -16.05
C ILE A 161 9.58 -5.39 -14.63
N TYR A 162 9.16 -4.24 -14.15
CA TYR A 162 9.49 -3.81 -12.79
C TYR A 162 8.98 -4.81 -11.75
N HIS A 163 9.81 -5.13 -10.78
CA HIS A 163 9.43 -5.94 -9.64
C HIS A 163 8.45 -5.19 -8.72
N GLY A 164 7.47 -5.89 -8.18
CA GLY A 164 6.50 -5.35 -7.22
C GLY A 164 5.35 -4.54 -7.83
N ILE A 165 4.39 -4.19 -6.99
CA ILE A 165 3.26 -3.35 -7.38
C ILE A 165 3.71 -1.89 -7.43
N PRO A 166 3.41 -1.14 -8.51
CA PRO A 166 4.03 0.16 -8.77
C PRO A 166 3.58 1.31 -7.87
N ASN A 167 2.53 1.12 -7.07
CA ASN A 167 1.91 2.22 -6.31
C ASN A 167 2.80 2.81 -5.22
N TYR A 168 3.65 2.01 -4.58
CA TYR A 168 4.61 2.57 -3.61
C TYR A 168 5.67 3.42 -4.32
N SER A 169 6.25 2.92 -5.40
CA SER A 169 7.18 3.68 -6.22
C SER A 169 6.56 4.96 -6.80
N ALA A 170 5.25 4.93 -7.11
CA ALA A 170 4.51 6.13 -7.52
C ALA A 170 4.39 7.17 -6.40
N LEU A 171 4.23 6.74 -5.14
CA LEU A 171 4.25 7.64 -3.97
C LEU A 171 5.64 8.23 -3.74
N LEU A 172 6.70 7.41 -3.83
CA LEU A 172 8.09 7.87 -3.77
C LEU A 172 8.35 8.90 -4.87
N ALA A 173 7.92 8.64 -6.11
CA ALA A 173 8.08 9.53 -7.24
C ALA A 173 7.33 10.86 -7.06
N ALA A 174 6.10 10.82 -6.55
CA ALA A 174 5.33 12.03 -6.24
C ALA A 174 6.03 12.88 -5.17
N TRP A 175 6.54 12.25 -4.12
CA TRP A 175 7.27 12.92 -3.06
C TRP A 175 8.61 13.48 -3.55
N GLY A 176 9.39 12.67 -4.28
CA GLY A 176 10.67 13.09 -4.87
C GLY A 176 10.53 14.20 -5.91
N THR A 177 9.39 14.27 -6.63
CA THR A 177 9.12 15.39 -7.55
C THR A 177 8.88 16.70 -6.80
N LEU A 178 8.32 16.65 -5.59
CA LEU A 178 8.01 17.85 -4.79
C LEU A 178 9.21 18.34 -3.96
N PHE A 179 10.02 17.42 -3.44
CA PHE A 179 11.04 17.72 -2.43
C PHE A 179 12.47 17.39 -2.85
N GLY A 180 12.66 16.79 -4.02
CA GLY A 180 13.94 16.30 -4.50
C GLY A 180 14.04 14.76 -4.42
N MET A 181 14.78 14.17 -5.37
CA MET A 181 14.93 12.71 -5.43
C MET A 181 15.62 12.14 -4.20
N GLU A 182 16.53 12.90 -3.60
CA GLU A 182 17.25 12.55 -2.37
C GLU A 182 16.32 12.44 -1.15
N HIS A 183 15.13 13.05 -1.23
CA HIS A 183 14.12 13.06 -0.18
C HIS A 183 12.95 12.11 -0.42
N MET A 184 12.98 11.30 -1.50
CA MET A 184 11.81 10.47 -1.85
C MET A 184 11.43 9.48 -0.75
N ALA A 185 12.39 8.94 0.00
CA ALA A 185 12.16 8.00 1.10
C ALA A 185 11.56 8.67 2.35
N ASP A 186 11.64 10.01 2.47
CA ASP A 186 11.15 10.76 3.64
C ASP A 186 9.62 10.67 3.79
N ILE A 187 8.90 10.25 2.74
CA ILE A 187 7.46 9.97 2.82
C ILE A 187 7.16 8.91 3.90
N ASN A 188 8.09 8.00 4.18
CA ASN A 188 7.91 6.99 5.23
C ASN A 188 7.86 7.61 6.64
N ILE A 189 8.47 8.78 6.86
CA ILE A 189 8.32 9.54 8.10
C ILE A 189 6.86 9.99 8.27
N ILE A 190 6.21 10.38 7.18
CA ILE A 190 4.79 10.75 7.20
C ILE A 190 3.93 9.53 7.55
N PHE A 191 4.22 8.36 6.98
CA PHE A 191 3.52 7.12 7.30
C PHE A 191 3.76 6.70 8.76
N PHE A 192 4.98 6.85 9.25
CA PHE A 192 5.33 6.61 10.65
C PHE A 192 4.51 7.51 11.59
N VAL A 193 4.46 8.81 11.32
CA VAL A 193 3.64 9.76 12.10
C VAL A 193 2.17 9.35 12.05
N CYS A 194 1.64 9.02 10.86
CA CYS A 194 0.26 8.53 10.71
C CYS A 194 0.03 7.27 11.55
N THR A 195 0.97 6.33 11.58
CA THR A 195 0.89 5.11 12.39
C THR A 195 0.74 5.44 13.87
N VAL A 196 1.59 6.31 14.42
CA VAL A 196 1.55 6.71 15.83
C VAL A 196 0.19 7.35 16.19
N PHE A 197 -0.30 8.26 15.34
CA PHE A 197 -1.60 8.89 15.53
C PHE A 197 -2.74 7.86 15.47
N MET A 198 -2.71 6.96 14.49
CA MET A 198 -3.74 5.94 14.34
C MET A 198 -3.78 4.96 15.51
N VAL A 199 -2.63 4.51 16.02
CA VAL A 199 -2.57 3.69 17.25
C VAL A 199 -3.22 4.43 18.42
N TYR A 200 -2.88 5.69 18.62
CA TYR A 200 -3.48 6.50 19.68
C TYR A 200 -5.01 6.59 19.53
N PHE A 201 -5.50 6.92 18.34
CA PHE A 201 -6.94 7.09 18.12
C PHE A 201 -7.72 5.78 18.20
N VAL A 202 -7.17 4.67 17.73
CA VAL A 202 -7.77 3.33 17.93
C VAL A 202 -7.89 3.02 19.43
N CYS A 203 -6.84 3.27 20.20
CA CYS A 203 -6.88 3.10 21.65
C CYS A 203 -7.97 3.97 22.31
N ARG A 204 -8.14 5.22 21.85
CA ARG A 204 -9.18 6.13 22.36
C ARG A 204 -10.57 5.67 21.98
N ASN A 205 -10.79 5.19 20.76
CA ASN A 205 -12.04 4.60 20.31
C ASN A 205 -12.43 3.36 21.15
N LEU A 206 -11.42 2.56 21.54
CA LEU A 206 -11.58 1.42 22.48
C LEU A 206 -11.77 1.87 23.94
N LYS A 207 -11.90 3.20 24.18
CA LYS A 207 -12.12 3.80 25.52
C LYS A 207 -11.01 3.51 26.52
N LEU A 208 -9.80 3.21 26.06
CA LEU A 208 -8.63 3.07 26.92
C LEU A 208 -8.30 4.41 27.62
N LYS A 209 -7.76 4.33 28.84
CA LYS A 209 -7.28 5.50 29.57
C LYS A 209 -6.16 6.20 28.80
N LYS A 210 -6.03 7.53 28.95
CA LYS A 210 -4.99 8.33 28.25
C LYS A 210 -3.59 7.77 28.48
N LEU A 211 -3.27 7.35 29.70
CA LEU A 211 -1.96 6.74 30.00
C LEU A 211 -1.75 5.43 29.22
N SER A 212 -2.74 4.55 29.20
CA SER A 212 -2.64 3.29 28.42
C SER A 212 -2.48 3.57 26.91
N SER A 213 -3.20 4.58 26.40
CA SER A 213 -3.05 5.01 24.99
C SER A 213 -1.69 5.63 24.71
N LEU A 214 -1.14 6.41 25.64
CA LEU A 214 0.24 6.92 25.57
C LEU A 214 1.25 5.78 25.57
N CYS A 215 1.14 4.83 26.49
CA CYS A 215 2.04 3.67 26.54
C CYS A 215 1.98 2.86 25.23
N ALA A 216 0.78 2.61 24.69
CA ALA A 216 0.60 1.85 23.45
C ALA A 216 1.24 2.57 22.24
N CYS A 217 0.99 3.87 22.06
CA CYS A 217 1.58 4.60 20.94
C CYS A 217 3.09 4.81 21.10
N THR A 218 3.60 4.97 22.34
CA THR A 218 5.04 5.03 22.62
C THR A 218 5.72 3.68 22.32
N ALA A 219 5.13 2.57 22.75
CA ALA A 219 5.64 1.23 22.45
C ALA A 219 5.67 0.96 20.95
N ALA A 220 4.61 1.35 20.22
CA ALA A 220 4.58 1.22 18.77
C ALA A 220 5.63 2.11 18.08
N ALA A 221 5.76 3.37 18.50
CA ALA A 221 6.69 4.33 17.92
C ALA A 221 8.17 4.00 18.18
N LEU A 222 8.48 3.42 19.33
CA LEU A 222 9.84 3.05 19.71
C LEU A 222 10.18 1.58 19.46
N ALA A 223 9.26 0.80 18.88
CA ALA A 223 9.55 -0.56 18.49
C ALA A 223 10.67 -0.58 17.43
N PRO A 224 11.78 -1.35 17.64
CA PRO A 224 12.90 -1.33 16.72
C PRO A 224 12.52 -1.67 15.28
N VAL A 225 11.60 -2.62 15.07
CA VAL A 225 11.12 -3.01 13.74
C VAL A 225 10.37 -1.86 13.06
N VAL A 226 9.56 -1.08 13.78
CA VAL A 226 8.82 0.06 13.22
C VAL A 226 9.78 1.19 12.83
N ILE A 227 10.78 1.48 13.67
CA ILE A 227 11.83 2.45 13.35
C ILE A 227 12.63 1.99 12.13
N TRP A 228 13.00 0.71 12.07
CA TRP A 228 13.75 0.15 10.95
C TRP A 228 12.99 0.27 9.63
N VAL A 229 11.72 -0.10 9.61
CA VAL A 229 10.86 0.00 8.43
C VAL A 229 10.62 1.47 8.02
N ALA A 230 10.52 2.38 9.00
CA ALA A 230 10.37 3.81 8.71
C ALA A 230 11.60 4.44 8.04
N LYS A 231 12.79 3.86 8.28
CA LYS A 231 14.07 4.30 7.69
C LYS A 231 14.31 3.75 6.30
N GLY A 232 13.64 2.67 5.92
CA GLY A 232 13.76 2.02 4.62
C GLY A 232 12.75 2.54 3.62
N SER A 233 13.05 2.40 2.33
CA SER A 233 12.08 2.64 1.26
C SER A 233 11.21 1.40 1.05
N LEU A 234 10.51 0.99 2.11
CA LEU A 234 9.71 -0.23 2.18
C LEU A 234 8.21 0.07 2.21
N THR A 235 7.43 -0.83 1.62
CA THR A 235 5.96 -0.73 1.55
C THR A 235 5.28 -0.86 2.92
N GLU A 236 5.92 -1.54 3.87
CA GLU A 236 5.36 -2.00 5.14
C GLU A 236 4.95 -0.85 6.05
N MET A 237 5.64 0.30 5.95
CA MET A 237 5.27 1.44 6.81
C MET A 237 3.86 1.94 6.48
N PHE A 238 3.53 2.06 5.20
CA PHE A 238 2.17 2.43 4.81
C PHE A 238 1.17 1.27 4.98
N LEU A 239 1.62 0.02 4.76
CA LEU A 239 0.81 -1.17 5.06
C LEU A 239 0.35 -1.21 6.52
N THR A 240 1.11 -0.65 7.44
CA THR A 240 0.70 -0.53 8.85
C THR A 240 -0.41 0.51 9.05
N VAL A 241 -0.39 1.61 8.29
CA VAL A 241 -1.42 2.67 8.39
C VAL A 241 -2.79 2.17 7.95
N LEU A 242 -2.87 1.36 6.91
CA LEU A 242 -4.14 0.92 6.32
C LEU A 242 -4.98 0.07 7.26
N PRO A 243 -4.47 -1.04 7.88
CA PRO A 243 -5.21 -1.80 8.87
C PRO A 243 -5.56 -0.99 10.12
N LEU A 244 -4.70 -0.09 10.56
CA LEU A 244 -5.01 0.80 11.68
C LEU A 244 -6.14 1.76 11.34
N THR A 245 -6.19 2.28 10.11
CA THR A 245 -7.30 3.12 9.62
C THR A 245 -8.60 2.30 9.54
N PHE A 246 -8.54 1.04 9.10
CA PHE A 246 -9.66 0.12 9.14
C PHE A 246 -10.16 -0.06 10.58
N LEU A 247 -9.27 -0.37 11.53
CA LEU A 247 -9.61 -0.53 12.95
C LEU A 247 -10.19 0.75 13.55
N TYR A 248 -9.67 1.90 13.17
CA TYR A 248 -10.22 3.19 13.60
C TYR A 248 -11.70 3.33 13.25
N PHE A 249 -12.08 3.03 12.00
CA PHE A 249 -13.48 3.09 11.58
C PHE A 249 -14.33 2.00 12.22
N MET A 250 -13.79 0.80 12.41
CA MET A 250 -14.51 -0.32 13.04
C MET A 250 -14.78 -0.10 14.51
N THR A 251 -13.86 0.56 15.23
CA THR A 251 -13.95 0.79 16.69
C THR A 251 -14.68 2.07 17.06
N ASP A 252 -15.05 2.93 16.09
CA ASP A 252 -15.81 4.16 16.37
C ASP A 252 -17.25 3.82 16.79
N SER A 253 -17.45 3.71 18.11
CA SER A 253 -18.74 3.42 18.70
C SER A 253 -19.67 4.63 18.77
N GLU A 254 -19.12 5.85 18.72
CA GLU A 254 -19.88 7.10 18.79
C GLU A 254 -20.53 7.44 17.43
N ARG A 255 -19.92 6.97 16.36
CA ARG A 255 -20.37 7.23 14.98
C ARG A 255 -20.45 5.92 14.18
N PRO A 256 -21.41 5.05 14.49
CA PRO A 256 -21.51 3.73 13.85
C PRO A 256 -21.64 3.79 12.32
N GLN A 257 -22.11 4.91 11.76
CA GLN A 257 -22.12 5.15 10.30
C GLN A 257 -20.72 5.24 9.68
N HIS A 258 -19.68 5.58 10.47
CA HIS A 258 -18.29 5.60 9.97
C HIS A 258 -17.75 4.20 9.63
N ARG A 259 -18.38 3.15 10.14
CA ARG A 259 -18.00 1.77 9.81
C ARG A 259 -18.12 1.44 8.33
N TRP A 260 -18.99 2.14 7.59
CA TRP A 260 -18.99 2.05 6.12
C TRP A 260 -17.67 2.47 5.49
N LEU A 261 -16.97 3.44 6.10
CA LEU A 261 -15.70 3.93 5.60
C LEU A 261 -14.54 2.93 5.81
N SER A 262 -14.76 1.86 6.59
CA SER A 262 -13.74 0.82 6.79
C SER A 262 -13.34 0.11 5.49
N ILE A 263 -14.21 0.10 4.48
CA ILE A 263 -13.89 -0.48 3.17
C ILE A 263 -12.83 0.33 2.40
N VAL A 264 -12.72 1.63 2.67
CA VAL A 264 -11.80 2.52 1.93
C VAL A 264 -10.33 2.15 2.13
N PRO A 265 -9.81 2.00 3.37
CA PRO A 265 -8.43 1.53 3.56
C PRO A 265 -8.21 0.10 3.06
N VAL A 266 -9.23 -0.77 3.07
CA VAL A 266 -9.12 -2.12 2.50
C VAL A 266 -9.01 -2.05 0.97
N ALA A 267 -9.80 -1.22 0.31
CA ALA A 267 -9.70 -0.99 -1.12
C ALA A 267 -8.35 -0.35 -1.51
N ALA A 268 -7.83 0.58 -0.71
CA ALA A 268 -6.50 1.14 -0.92
C ALA A 268 -5.41 0.07 -0.76
N PHE A 269 -5.52 -0.80 0.24
CA PHE A 269 -4.64 -1.95 0.41
C PHE A 269 -4.67 -2.87 -0.82
N ALA A 270 -5.87 -3.14 -1.32
CA ALA A 270 -6.11 -3.94 -2.51
C ALA A 270 -5.49 -3.36 -3.80
N CYS A 271 -5.21 -2.07 -3.84
CA CYS A 271 -4.51 -1.40 -4.93
C CYS A 271 -3.00 -1.22 -4.67
N TYR A 272 -2.55 -1.48 -3.44
CA TYR A 272 -1.21 -1.10 -3.00
C TYR A 272 -0.25 -2.28 -2.91
N HIS A 273 -0.70 -3.45 -2.41
CA HIS A 273 0.19 -4.55 -2.12
C HIS A 273 -0.49 -5.93 -2.23
N VAL A 274 0.24 -6.92 -2.73
CA VAL A 274 -0.28 -8.30 -2.94
C VAL A 274 -0.65 -9.02 -1.64
N SER A 275 -0.11 -8.63 -0.49
CA SER A 275 -0.49 -9.21 0.81
C SER A 275 -1.96 -9.02 1.16
N ILE A 276 -2.72 -8.20 0.41
CA ILE A 276 -4.18 -8.17 0.51
C ILE A 276 -4.78 -9.56 0.32
N PHE A 277 -4.20 -10.40 -0.53
CA PHE A 277 -4.71 -11.75 -0.82
C PHE A 277 -4.72 -12.65 0.42
N THR A 278 -3.79 -12.44 1.36
CA THR A 278 -3.78 -13.13 2.67
C THR A 278 -4.66 -12.44 3.70
N MET A 279 -4.85 -11.12 3.59
CA MET A 279 -5.56 -10.34 4.60
C MET A 279 -7.09 -10.29 4.38
N VAL A 280 -7.57 -10.50 3.14
CA VAL A 280 -9.01 -10.47 2.84
C VAL A 280 -9.83 -11.45 3.70
N PRO A 281 -9.40 -12.71 3.91
CA PRO A 281 -10.12 -13.61 4.80
C PRO A 281 -10.28 -13.06 6.22
N MET A 282 -9.26 -12.37 6.75
CA MET A 282 -9.31 -11.74 8.06
C MET A 282 -10.35 -10.61 8.10
N PHE A 283 -10.36 -9.71 7.10
CA PHE A 283 -11.36 -8.65 7.02
C PHE A 283 -12.78 -9.22 6.88
N PHE A 284 -12.93 -10.29 6.09
CA PHE A 284 -14.21 -10.99 5.93
C PHE A 284 -14.69 -11.56 7.27
N ILE A 285 -13.81 -12.24 8.01
CA ILE A 285 -14.12 -12.81 9.34
C ILE A 285 -14.53 -11.69 10.30
N ILE A 286 -13.83 -10.55 10.30
CA ILE A 286 -14.17 -9.40 11.14
C ILE A 286 -15.58 -8.89 10.80
N TYR A 287 -15.92 -8.69 9.53
CA TYR A 287 -17.26 -8.25 9.13
C TYR A 287 -18.32 -9.28 9.47
N ALA A 288 -18.05 -10.58 9.26
CA ALA A 288 -18.95 -11.66 9.63
C ALA A 288 -19.22 -11.70 11.15
N ALA A 289 -18.16 -11.63 11.95
CA ALA A 289 -18.27 -11.56 13.41
C ALA A 289 -19.07 -10.32 13.85
N MET A 290 -18.75 -9.15 13.32
CA MET A 290 -19.50 -7.93 13.62
C MET A 290 -20.97 -8.04 13.24
N TYR A 291 -21.30 -8.67 12.11
CA TYR A 291 -22.69 -8.96 11.75
C TYR A 291 -23.37 -9.91 12.73
N LEU A 292 -22.71 -10.99 13.09
CA LEU A 292 -23.27 -11.99 14.03
C LEU A 292 -23.53 -11.40 15.41
N PHE A 293 -22.61 -10.58 15.91
CA PHE A 293 -22.75 -9.99 17.26
C PHE A 293 -23.66 -8.76 17.31
N THR A 294 -23.66 -7.93 16.25
CA THR A 294 -24.39 -6.65 16.30
C THR A 294 -25.68 -6.65 15.48
N ARG A 295 -25.84 -7.61 14.56
CA ARG A 295 -26.95 -7.70 13.58
C ARG A 295 -27.10 -6.45 12.69
N GLN A 296 -26.07 -5.63 12.59
CA GLN A 296 -26.09 -4.42 11.77
C GLN A 296 -25.97 -4.79 10.29
N LYS A 297 -26.97 -4.43 9.48
CA LYS A 297 -27.08 -4.77 8.05
C LYS A 297 -25.88 -4.28 7.21
N GLN A 298 -25.20 -3.20 7.64
CA GLN A 298 -24.02 -2.68 6.93
C GLN A 298 -22.93 -3.74 6.75
N PHE A 299 -22.70 -4.61 7.74
CA PHE A 299 -21.68 -5.65 7.62
C PHE A 299 -22.07 -6.75 6.63
N ALA A 300 -23.37 -7.06 6.52
CA ALA A 300 -23.87 -7.97 5.51
C ALA A 300 -23.67 -7.44 4.08
N VAL A 301 -23.67 -6.10 3.90
CA VAL A 301 -23.39 -5.46 2.61
C VAL A 301 -21.89 -5.33 2.36
N LEU A 302 -21.09 -5.04 3.40
CA LEU A 302 -19.65 -4.89 3.26
C LEU A 302 -18.94 -6.20 2.86
N MET A 303 -19.45 -7.36 3.28
CA MET A 303 -18.88 -8.66 2.89
C MET A 303 -18.86 -8.90 1.37
N PRO A 304 -20.01 -8.82 0.64
CA PRO A 304 -19.97 -8.96 -0.82
C PRO A 304 -19.19 -7.84 -1.50
N VAL A 305 -19.22 -6.61 -1.00
CA VAL A 305 -18.39 -5.50 -1.53
C VAL A 305 -16.91 -5.84 -1.38
N LEU A 306 -16.49 -6.41 -0.26
CA LEU A 306 -15.12 -6.86 -0.05
C LEU A 306 -14.71 -7.93 -1.07
N LEU A 307 -15.57 -8.93 -1.33
CA LEU A 307 -15.28 -9.99 -2.29
C LEU A 307 -15.18 -9.46 -3.72
N VAL A 308 -16.10 -8.58 -4.13
CA VAL A 308 -16.05 -7.93 -5.45
C VAL A 308 -14.78 -7.08 -5.58
N GLY A 309 -14.45 -6.30 -4.54
CA GLY A 309 -13.22 -5.51 -4.50
C GLY A 309 -11.96 -6.37 -4.57
N TYR A 310 -11.94 -7.51 -3.91
CA TYR A 310 -10.85 -8.48 -3.98
C TYR A 310 -10.63 -9.02 -5.41
N LEU A 311 -11.71 -9.44 -6.07
CA LEU A 311 -11.63 -9.92 -7.45
C LEU A 311 -11.17 -8.80 -8.40
N ALA A 312 -11.73 -7.61 -8.26
CA ALA A 312 -11.31 -6.45 -9.05
C ALA A 312 -9.82 -6.14 -8.84
N SER A 313 -9.35 -6.15 -7.60
CA SER A 313 -7.94 -5.97 -7.24
C SER A 313 -7.04 -7.01 -7.90
N PHE A 314 -7.42 -8.29 -7.83
CA PHE A 314 -6.67 -9.36 -8.46
C PHE A 314 -6.49 -9.12 -9.98
N PHE A 315 -7.57 -8.79 -10.67
CA PHE A 315 -7.49 -8.51 -12.12
C PHE A 315 -6.70 -7.25 -12.43
N MET A 316 -6.84 -6.18 -11.63
CA MET A 316 -6.05 -4.96 -11.79
C MET A 316 -4.56 -5.22 -11.56
N MET A 317 -4.21 -5.86 -10.45
CA MET A 317 -2.81 -6.17 -10.13
C MET A 317 -2.20 -7.13 -11.16
N ARG A 318 -2.94 -8.15 -11.59
CA ARG A 318 -2.52 -9.07 -12.65
C ARG A 318 -2.29 -8.36 -13.97
N HIS A 319 -3.13 -7.37 -14.31
CA HIS A 319 -2.95 -6.59 -15.53
C HIS A 319 -1.73 -5.68 -15.47
N VAL A 320 -1.53 -5.02 -14.31
CA VAL A 320 -0.44 -4.05 -14.11
C VAL A 320 0.91 -4.74 -13.91
N GLN A 321 0.94 -5.80 -13.11
CA GLN A 321 2.15 -6.56 -12.78
C GLN A 321 1.84 -8.06 -12.74
N PRO A 322 1.74 -8.70 -13.91
CA PRO A 322 1.28 -10.07 -14.04
C PRO A 322 2.18 -11.07 -13.31
N PHE A 323 3.49 -10.97 -13.52
CA PHE A 323 4.47 -11.91 -12.96
C PHE A 323 4.46 -11.88 -11.43
N TYR A 324 4.69 -10.73 -10.82
CA TYR A 324 4.72 -10.58 -9.36
C TYR A 324 3.39 -10.98 -8.71
N THR A 325 2.26 -10.60 -9.32
CA THR A 325 0.94 -10.93 -8.80
C THR A 325 0.68 -12.44 -8.83
N MET A 326 1.04 -13.11 -9.93
CA MET A 326 0.77 -14.54 -10.09
C MET A 326 1.68 -15.39 -9.21
N ASN A 327 2.95 -15.06 -9.09
CA ASN A 327 3.86 -15.76 -8.18
C ASN A 327 3.40 -15.66 -6.73
N ASN A 328 3.13 -14.44 -6.25
CA ASN A 328 2.66 -14.26 -4.88
C ASN A 328 1.29 -14.91 -4.63
N TYR A 329 0.38 -14.87 -5.61
CA TYR A 329 -0.91 -15.53 -5.49
C TYR A 329 -0.76 -17.05 -5.43
N ARG A 330 0.09 -17.64 -6.29
CA ARG A 330 0.42 -19.07 -6.27
C ARG A 330 1.02 -19.47 -4.93
N ASP A 331 2.05 -18.79 -4.48
CA ASP A 331 2.75 -19.12 -3.24
C ASP A 331 1.82 -19.04 -2.03
N VAL A 332 0.94 -18.06 -1.98
CA VAL A 332 -0.05 -17.92 -0.92
C VAL A 332 -1.15 -18.98 -1.03
N CYS A 333 -1.75 -19.15 -2.21
CA CYS A 333 -2.88 -20.07 -2.37
C CYS A 333 -2.45 -21.53 -2.35
N VAL A 334 -1.37 -21.88 -3.03
CA VAL A 334 -0.86 -23.25 -3.07
C VAL A 334 -0.23 -23.61 -1.73
N GLY A 335 0.61 -22.75 -1.16
CA GLY A 335 1.22 -22.98 0.15
C GLY A 335 0.19 -23.13 1.26
N VAL A 336 -0.89 -22.35 1.25
CA VAL A 336 -1.99 -22.49 2.22
C VAL A 336 -2.79 -23.78 1.95
N ILE A 337 -3.11 -24.08 0.70
CA ILE A 337 -3.81 -25.32 0.35
C ILE A 337 -2.97 -26.52 0.73
N ASP A 338 -1.69 -26.56 0.38
CA ASP A 338 -0.80 -27.67 0.70
C ASP A 338 -0.59 -27.81 2.22
N ALA A 339 -0.48 -26.72 2.96
CA ALA A 339 -0.33 -26.77 4.40
C ALA A 339 -1.58 -27.32 5.13
N TYR A 340 -2.77 -27.16 4.57
CA TYR A 340 -4.01 -27.60 5.20
C TYR A 340 -4.61 -28.86 4.58
N THR A 341 -4.34 -29.15 3.30
CA THR A 341 -4.91 -30.32 2.62
C THR A 341 -4.02 -31.55 2.75
N LEU A 342 -2.70 -31.41 2.80
CA LEU A 342 -1.77 -32.52 2.99
C LEU A 342 -2.00 -33.28 4.30
N PRO A 343 -2.15 -32.63 5.48
CA PRO A 343 -2.50 -33.31 6.71
C PRO A 343 -3.86 -33.98 6.69
N LEU A 344 -4.84 -33.41 5.99
CA LEU A 344 -6.18 -34.02 5.83
C LEU A 344 -6.13 -35.26 4.92
N ALA A 345 -5.39 -35.20 3.82
CA ALA A 345 -5.23 -36.33 2.89
C ALA A 345 -4.44 -37.49 3.49
N VAL A 346 -3.54 -37.20 4.45
CA VAL A 346 -2.76 -38.23 5.19
C VAL A 346 -3.56 -38.81 6.37
N SER A 347 -4.63 -38.12 6.81
CA SER A 347 -5.51 -38.57 7.91
C SER A 347 -6.78 -39.32 7.42
N ILE A 348 -6.99 -39.46 6.12
CA ILE A 348 -8.01 -40.27 5.48
C ILE A 348 -7.35 -41.49 4.87
#